data_93310e8c6d661e418a52713c66abc661
#
_entry.id   93310e8c6d661e418a52713c66abc661
#
_cell.length_a   1.000
_cell.length_b   1.000
_cell.length_c   1.000
_cell.angle_alpha   90.00
_cell.angle_beta   90.00
_cell.angle_gamma   90.00
#
_symmetry.space_group_name_H-M   'P 1'
#
loop_
_entity.id
_entity.type
_entity.pdbx_description
1 polymer ?
#
loop_
_entity_poly.entity_id
_entity_poly.type
_entity_poly.pdbx_seq_one_letter_code
_entity_poly.pdbx_strand_id
1 'polypeptide(L)'
;ITRVLQGAILGNMFFEPSTRTRISFGASFNLLGGNVREITEVGSSSLAKGESLADTAQVLSGYSDIIVMRHPENGSVKRFADSSRVPVINAGDGSNEHPSQALLDLYTIQKELSENNKTLDGLRIALVGDLKYGRAVHSLCKILSFYSNVKLNLISPKELKLPPELLNQLNESGLSLSETENLEEGISEVDILSLIHI
;
A
#
# COMPACT_ATOMS: atom_id res chain seq x y z
N ILE A 1 -13.80 23.48 3.49
CA ILE A 1 -13.56 22.04 3.67
C ILE A 1 -14.86 21.43 4.15
N THR A 2 -15.37 20.44 3.41
CA THR A 2 -16.64 19.77 3.73
C THR A 2 -16.40 18.81 4.90
N ARG A 3 -17.16 18.93 6.00
CA ARG A 3 -17.02 18.06 7.20
C ARG A 3 -17.84 16.77 7.04
N VAL A 4 -17.51 16.00 5.99
CA VAL A 4 -18.27 14.77 5.64
C VAL A 4 -18.16 13.66 6.68
N LEU A 5 -17.13 13.69 7.56
CA LEU A 5 -16.88 12.71 8.62
C LEU A 5 -17.21 13.25 10.01
N GLN A 6 -18.04 14.28 10.11
CA GLN A 6 -18.39 14.84 11.42
C GLN A 6 -19.05 13.80 12.32
N GLY A 7 -18.43 13.58 13.50
CA GLY A 7 -18.87 12.59 14.47
C GLY A 7 -18.29 11.18 14.28
N ALA A 8 -17.76 10.87 13.10
CA ALA A 8 -17.14 9.57 12.85
C ALA A 8 -15.82 9.40 13.63
N ILE A 9 -15.49 8.16 13.97
CA ILE A 9 -14.29 7.77 14.72
C ILE A 9 -13.40 6.87 13.88
N LEU A 10 -12.13 7.29 13.69
CA LEU A 10 -11.08 6.49 13.12
C LEU A 10 -10.31 5.74 14.21
N GLY A 11 -10.25 4.41 14.12
CA GLY A 11 -9.27 3.59 14.81
C GLY A 11 -7.95 3.58 14.04
N ASN A 12 -6.94 4.32 14.50
CA ASN A 12 -5.66 4.46 13.81
C ASN A 12 -4.60 3.57 14.48
N MET A 13 -4.42 2.34 13.96
CA MET A 13 -3.68 1.26 14.61
C MET A 13 -2.35 1.00 13.90
N PHE A 14 -1.24 1.35 14.53
CA PHE A 14 0.10 1.20 13.98
C PHE A 14 0.99 0.37 14.90
N PHE A 15 1.11 -0.92 14.58
CA PHE A 15 1.94 -1.89 15.31
C PHE A 15 3.36 -2.01 14.74
N GLU A 16 3.68 -1.23 13.71
CA GLU A 16 5.01 -1.04 13.14
C GLU A 16 5.31 0.47 13.10
N PRO A 17 6.55 0.91 13.40
CA PRO A 17 6.90 2.32 13.38
C PRO A 17 6.57 2.99 12.03
N SER A 18 5.81 4.06 12.07
CA SER A 18 5.43 4.84 10.90
C SER A 18 5.00 6.25 11.28
N THR A 19 5.84 7.24 10.99
CA THR A 19 5.51 8.64 11.28
C THR A 19 4.59 9.21 10.21
N ARG A 20 5.02 9.16 8.95
CA ARG A 20 4.30 9.80 7.83
C ARG A 20 2.91 9.22 7.62
N THR A 21 2.80 7.91 7.46
CA THR A 21 1.52 7.25 7.16
C THR A 21 0.52 7.43 8.30
N ARG A 22 0.95 7.24 9.56
CA ARG A 22 0.10 7.40 10.73
C ARG A 22 -0.46 8.81 10.84
N ILE A 23 0.42 9.82 10.76
CA ILE A 23 0.01 11.22 10.88
C ILE A 23 -0.87 11.65 9.71
N SER A 24 -0.58 11.20 8.48
CA SER A 24 -1.38 11.58 7.30
C SER A 24 -2.81 11.06 7.38
N PHE A 25 -3.04 9.82 7.79
CA PHE A 25 -4.39 9.29 8.01
C PHE A 25 -5.14 10.06 9.11
N GLY A 26 -4.47 10.28 10.26
CA GLY A 26 -5.07 11.03 11.37
C GLY A 26 -5.42 12.47 10.98
N ALA A 27 -4.49 13.18 10.34
CA ALA A 27 -4.69 14.56 9.90
C ALA A 27 -5.81 14.66 8.86
N SER A 28 -5.84 13.78 7.86
CA SER A 28 -6.89 13.76 6.83
C SER A 28 -8.26 13.53 7.43
N PHE A 29 -8.38 12.60 8.37
CA PHE A 29 -9.65 12.28 9.04
C PHE A 29 -10.16 13.45 9.88
N ASN A 30 -9.25 14.10 10.64
CA ASN A 30 -9.59 15.30 11.41
C ASN A 30 -9.98 16.48 10.52
N LEU A 31 -9.30 16.70 9.39
CA LEU A 31 -9.65 17.76 8.44
C LEU A 31 -11.05 17.57 7.85
N LEU A 32 -11.50 16.33 7.70
CA LEU A 32 -12.85 16.00 7.24
C LEU A 32 -13.90 16.04 8.36
N GLY A 33 -13.49 16.40 9.60
CA GLY A 33 -14.38 16.61 10.75
C GLY A 33 -14.55 15.40 11.66
N GLY A 34 -13.83 14.31 11.43
CA GLY A 34 -13.87 13.11 12.29
C GLY A 34 -12.92 13.20 13.49
N ASN A 35 -12.99 12.19 14.34
CA ASN A 35 -12.14 12.04 15.52
C ASN A 35 -11.21 10.84 15.35
N VAL A 36 -9.99 10.93 15.87
CA VAL A 36 -8.98 9.86 15.77
C VAL A 36 -8.72 9.26 17.15
N ARG A 37 -8.65 7.93 17.21
CA ARG A 37 -8.17 7.15 18.33
C ARG A 37 -6.97 6.33 17.88
N GLU A 38 -5.84 6.49 18.56
CA GLU A 38 -4.57 5.87 18.16
C GLU A 38 -4.18 4.73 19.08
N ILE A 39 -3.65 3.65 18.48
CA ILE A 39 -2.92 2.58 19.14
C ILE A 39 -1.61 2.41 18.40
N THR A 40 -0.47 2.60 19.10
CA THR A 40 0.86 2.67 18.46
C THR A 40 1.82 1.57 18.89
N GLU A 41 1.43 0.76 19.90
CA GLU A 41 2.33 -0.28 20.43
C GLU A 41 1.56 -1.55 20.77
N VAL A 42 2.09 -2.69 20.35
CA VAL A 42 1.59 -4.00 20.80
C VAL A 42 1.72 -4.12 22.33
N GLY A 43 2.84 -3.65 22.88
CA GLY A 43 3.14 -3.74 24.33
C GLY A 43 2.18 -3.02 25.24
N SER A 44 1.48 -1.99 24.77
CA SER A 44 0.47 -1.23 25.51
C SER A 44 -0.97 -1.70 25.26
N SER A 45 -1.15 -2.72 24.40
CA SER A 45 -2.46 -3.26 24.02
C SER A 45 -2.74 -4.62 24.63
N SER A 46 -3.99 -5.08 24.56
CA SER A 46 -4.41 -6.42 24.98
C SER A 46 -3.70 -7.54 24.22
N LEU A 47 -3.18 -7.25 23.03
CA LEU A 47 -2.35 -8.17 22.23
C LEU A 47 -1.11 -8.65 23.00
N ALA A 48 -0.50 -7.77 23.82
CA ALA A 48 0.61 -8.14 24.70
C ALA A 48 0.24 -9.19 25.75
N LYS A 49 -1.05 -9.33 26.06
CA LYS A 49 -1.59 -10.31 27.00
C LYS A 49 -2.11 -11.58 26.33
N GLY A 50 -1.85 -11.74 25.01
CA GLY A 50 -2.27 -12.92 24.25
C GLY A 50 -3.66 -12.84 23.62
N GLU A 51 -4.28 -11.64 23.56
CA GLU A 51 -5.51 -11.43 22.78
C GLU A 51 -5.22 -11.65 21.29
N SER A 52 -6.12 -12.34 20.59
CA SER A 52 -5.97 -12.56 19.16
C SER A 52 -6.28 -11.29 18.34
N LEU A 53 -5.73 -11.20 17.13
CA LEU A 53 -6.09 -10.12 16.19
C LEU A 53 -7.59 -10.12 15.88
N ALA A 54 -8.23 -11.30 15.84
CA ALA A 54 -9.65 -11.43 15.59
C ALA A 54 -10.50 -10.84 16.74
N ASP A 55 -10.14 -11.12 17.98
CA ASP A 55 -10.83 -10.58 19.15
C ASP A 55 -10.63 -9.06 19.24
N THR A 56 -9.39 -8.59 19.04
CA THR A 56 -9.08 -7.16 18.96
C THR A 56 -9.91 -6.46 17.88
N ALA A 57 -10.07 -7.08 16.69
CA ALA A 57 -10.88 -6.54 15.62
C ALA A 57 -12.35 -6.36 16.02
N GLN A 58 -12.92 -7.36 16.68
CA GLN A 58 -14.31 -7.30 17.14
C GLN A 58 -14.52 -6.21 18.20
N VAL A 59 -13.62 -6.11 19.18
CA VAL A 59 -13.68 -5.10 20.23
C VAL A 59 -13.57 -3.70 19.64
N LEU A 60 -12.55 -3.44 18.80
CA LEU A 60 -12.29 -2.12 18.24
C LEU A 60 -13.33 -1.68 17.21
N SER A 61 -13.98 -2.62 16.54
CA SER A 61 -15.14 -2.33 15.69
C SER A 61 -16.31 -1.74 16.46
N GLY A 62 -16.39 -1.95 17.77
CA GLY A 62 -17.40 -1.34 18.64
C GLY A 62 -17.11 0.12 19.00
N TYR A 63 -15.90 0.59 18.75
CA TYR A 63 -15.44 1.94 19.10
C TYR A 63 -15.05 2.80 17.91
N SER A 64 -15.13 2.25 16.69
CA SER A 64 -14.68 2.91 15.46
C SER A 64 -15.69 2.73 14.34
N ASP A 65 -15.78 3.70 13.45
CA ASP A 65 -16.55 3.61 12.20
C ASP A 65 -15.71 3.11 11.03
N ILE A 66 -14.40 3.29 11.13
CA ILE A 66 -13.40 2.80 10.18
C ILE A 66 -12.07 2.58 10.93
N ILE A 67 -11.29 1.61 10.50
CA ILE A 67 -9.98 1.30 11.08
C ILE A 67 -8.92 1.41 10.00
N VAL A 68 -7.81 2.10 10.31
CA VAL A 68 -6.57 2.05 9.54
C VAL A 68 -5.58 1.20 10.33
N MET A 69 -5.02 0.19 9.69
CA MET A 69 -4.10 -0.72 10.38
C MET A 69 -2.79 -0.90 9.60
N ARG A 70 -1.68 -0.85 10.33
CA ARG A 70 -0.36 -1.25 9.89
C ARG A 70 0.23 -2.27 10.84
N HIS A 71 0.77 -3.37 10.29
CA HIS A 71 1.29 -4.47 11.10
C HIS A 71 2.55 -5.07 10.46
N PRO A 72 3.54 -5.56 11.25
CA PRO A 72 4.78 -6.14 10.71
C PRO A 72 4.61 -7.53 10.09
N GLU A 73 3.53 -8.23 10.35
CA GLU A 73 3.29 -9.59 9.86
C GLU A 73 2.46 -9.60 8.58
N ASN A 74 2.90 -10.37 7.58
CA ASN A 74 2.20 -10.52 6.30
C ASN A 74 0.79 -11.10 6.48
N GLY A 75 -0.20 -10.50 5.80
CA GLY A 75 -1.58 -10.96 5.82
C GLY A 75 -2.35 -10.66 7.11
N SER A 76 -1.71 -10.05 8.11
CA SER A 76 -2.33 -9.72 9.39
C SER A 76 -3.49 -8.74 9.25
N VAL A 77 -3.35 -7.73 8.39
CA VAL A 77 -4.40 -6.74 8.15
C VAL A 77 -5.64 -7.40 7.54
N LYS A 78 -5.45 -8.37 6.64
CA LYS A 78 -6.58 -9.13 6.08
C LYS A 78 -7.27 -9.96 7.15
N ARG A 79 -6.52 -10.73 7.95
CA ARG A 79 -7.10 -11.52 9.06
C ARG A 79 -7.88 -10.65 10.06
N PHE A 80 -7.37 -9.47 10.36
CA PHE A 80 -8.06 -8.48 11.19
C PHE A 80 -9.36 -7.99 10.51
N ALA A 81 -9.30 -7.65 9.23
CA ALA A 81 -10.44 -7.16 8.46
C ALA A 81 -11.55 -8.21 8.34
N ASP A 82 -11.19 -9.50 8.17
CA ASP A 82 -12.15 -10.61 8.10
C ASP A 82 -12.96 -10.78 9.39
N SER A 83 -12.45 -10.29 10.52
CA SER A 83 -13.14 -10.33 11.84
C SER A 83 -13.73 -8.98 12.25
N SER A 84 -13.46 -7.91 11.52
CA SER A 84 -13.94 -6.55 11.80
C SER A 84 -15.38 -6.36 11.34
N ARG A 85 -16.17 -5.59 12.09
CA ARG A 85 -17.53 -5.18 11.71
C ARG A 85 -17.55 -3.88 10.92
N VAL A 86 -16.42 -3.18 10.86
CA VAL A 86 -16.25 -1.90 10.16
C VAL A 86 -15.18 -2.02 9.10
N PRO A 87 -15.18 -1.16 8.07
CA PRO A 87 -14.14 -1.17 7.05
C PRO A 87 -12.73 -1.03 7.64
N VAL A 88 -11.77 -1.78 7.07
CA VAL A 88 -10.36 -1.73 7.45
C VAL A 88 -9.52 -1.31 6.25
N ILE A 89 -8.71 -0.28 6.43
CA ILE A 89 -7.74 0.20 5.44
C ILE A 89 -6.37 -0.37 5.79
N ASN A 90 -5.73 -1.04 4.83
CA ASN A 90 -4.37 -1.52 4.96
C ASN A 90 -3.37 -0.37 4.73
N ALA A 91 -2.64 0.00 5.78
CA ALA A 91 -1.56 0.99 5.75
C ALA A 91 -0.15 0.34 5.73
N GLY A 92 -0.08 -0.93 5.37
CA GLY A 92 1.11 -1.76 5.26
C GLY A 92 1.08 -2.99 6.17
N ASP A 93 1.28 -4.17 5.60
CA ASP A 93 1.34 -5.43 6.32
C ASP A 93 2.60 -6.22 5.94
N GLY A 94 3.60 -6.20 6.79
CA GLY A 94 4.90 -6.84 6.55
C GLY A 94 5.53 -6.41 5.22
N SER A 95 5.99 -7.36 4.42
CA SER A 95 6.49 -7.18 3.05
C SER A 95 5.42 -7.43 1.98
N ASN A 96 4.16 -7.65 2.37
CA ASN A 96 3.09 -8.05 1.47
C ASN A 96 2.52 -6.86 0.67
N GLU A 97 1.81 -5.94 1.32
CA GLU A 97 1.04 -4.89 0.65
C GLU A 97 1.17 -3.53 1.35
N HIS A 98 1.06 -2.46 0.56
CA HIS A 98 0.88 -1.09 1.03
C HIS A 98 -0.03 -0.30 0.07
N PRO A 99 -1.34 -0.64 0.00
CA PRO A 99 -2.25 -0.09 -1.01
C PRO A 99 -2.36 1.44 -0.97
N SER A 100 -2.34 2.03 0.22
CA SER A 100 -2.42 3.49 0.35
C SER A 100 -1.18 4.21 -0.22
N GLN A 101 0.02 3.58 -0.19
CA GLN A 101 1.19 4.12 -0.87
C GLN A 101 1.03 4.00 -2.39
N ALA A 102 0.55 2.86 -2.89
CA ALA A 102 0.30 2.68 -4.33
C ALA A 102 -0.72 3.69 -4.88
N LEU A 103 -1.76 4.02 -4.12
CA LEU A 103 -2.72 5.06 -4.49
C LEU A 103 -2.08 6.46 -4.54
N LEU A 104 -1.18 6.76 -3.61
CA LEU A 104 -0.43 8.00 -3.58
C LEU A 104 0.51 8.11 -4.79
N ASP A 105 1.22 7.03 -5.08
CA ASP A 105 2.11 6.94 -6.25
C ASP A 105 1.31 7.09 -7.54
N LEU A 106 0.19 6.37 -7.66
CA LEU A 106 -0.71 6.46 -8.81
C LEU A 106 -1.24 7.89 -9.02
N TYR A 107 -1.66 8.56 -7.95
CA TYR A 107 -2.10 9.97 -8.01
C TYR A 107 -0.99 10.88 -8.52
N THR A 108 0.23 10.70 -8.00
CA THR A 108 1.39 11.48 -8.44
C THR A 108 1.69 11.25 -9.92
N ILE A 109 1.74 9.99 -10.34
CA ILE A 109 1.95 9.59 -11.73
C ILE A 109 0.88 10.21 -12.64
N GLN A 110 -0.39 10.07 -12.27
CA GLN A 110 -1.50 10.59 -13.06
C GLN A 110 -1.45 12.12 -13.19
N LYS A 111 -1.09 12.82 -12.12
CA LYS A 111 -0.94 14.27 -12.13
C LYS A 111 0.17 14.70 -13.10
N GLU A 112 1.35 14.14 -12.97
CA GLU A 112 2.50 14.45 -13.84
C GLU A 112 2.23 14.11 -15.32
N LEU A 113 1.58 12.97 -15.57
CA LEU A 113 1.19 12.59 -16.94
C LEU A 113 0.17 13.57 -17.53
N SER A 114 -0.82 14.01 -16.74
CA SER A 114 -1.86 14.93 -17.21
C SER A 114 -1.30 16.31 -17.59
N GLU A 115 -0.28 16.79 -16.87
CA GLU A 115 0.44 18.03 -17.20
C GLU A 115 1.18 17.93 -18.55
N ASN A 116 1.50 16.70 -18.98
CA ASN A 116 2.15 16.41 -20.27
C ASN A 116 1.18 15.86 -21.34
N ASN A 117 -0.14 15.96 -21.14
CA ASN A 117 -1.18 15.42 -22.01
C ASN A 117 -1.05 13.90 -22.28
N LYS A 118 -0.53 13.16 -21.31
CA LYS A 118 -0.41 11.70 -21.33
C LYS A 118 -1.43 11.07 -20.36
N THR A 119 -1.69 9.77 -20.56
CA THR A 119 -2.58 8.96 -19.71
C THR A 119 -1.81 7.79 -19.11
N LEU A 120 -2.43 7.08 -18.17
CA LEU A 120 -1.87 5.86 -17.61
C LEU A 120 -1.88 4.68 -18.60
N ASP A 121 -2.80 4.69 -19.56
CA ASP A 121 -2.81 3.67 -20.62
C ASP A 121 -1.58 3.84 -21.53
N GLY A 122 -0.88 2.74 -21.77
CA GLY A 122 0.36 2.72 -22.54
C GLY A 122 1.61 3.18 -21.78
N LEU A 123 1.50 3.44 -20.46
CA LEU A 123 2.62 3.86 -19.62
C LEU A 123 3.76 2.84 -19.62
N ARG A 124 4.98 3.34 -19.71
CA ARG A 124 6.21 2.55 -19.54
C ARG A 124 6.90 2.99 -18.26
N ILE A 125 6.98 2.08 -17.30
CA ILE A 125 7.55 2.36 -15.97
C ILE A 125 8.67 1.37 -15.65
N ALA A 126 9.80 1.88 -15.18
CA ALA A 126 10.85 1.08 -14.57
C ALA A 126 10.71 1.05 -13.05
N LEU A 127 10.73 -0.14 -12.47
CA LEU A 127 10.74 -0.40 -11.04
C LEU A 127 12.12 -0.96 -10.68
N VAL A 128 12.88 -0.24 -9.87
CA VAL A 128 14.30 -0.52 -9.63
C VAL A 128 14.57 -0.74 -8.16
N GLY A 129 15.26 -1.82 -7.81
CA GLY A 129 15.77 -2.09 -6.46
C GLY A 129 15.24 -3.36 -5.83
N ASP A 130 14.82 -3.31 -4.56
CA ASP A 130 14.25 -4.47 -3.87
C ASP A 130 12.79 -4.70 -4.28
N LEU A 131 12.58 -5.53 -5.30
CA LEU A 131 11.25 -5.90 -5.76
C LEU A 131 10.66 -7.06 -4.96
N LYS A 132 11.48 -7.77 -4.17
CA LYS A 132 11.06 -8.93 -3.38
C LYS A 132 10.32 -8.55 -2.10
N TYR A 133 10.83 -7.54 -1.39
CA TYR A 133 10.28 -7.10 -0.11
C TYR A 133 9.63 -5.72 -0.20
N GLY A 134 9.68 -5.11 -1.38
CA GLY A 134 9.14 -3.79 -1.67
C GLY A 134 7.61 -3.78 -1.74
N ARG A 135 6.90 -3.87 -0.61
CA ARG A 135 5.43 -3.92 -0.54
C ARG A 135 4.71 -2.80 -1.30
N ALA A 136 5.31 -1.62 -1.42
CA ALA A 136 4.75 -0.53 -2.22
C ALA A 136 4.77 -0.87 -3.72
N VAL A 137 5.85 -1.52 -4.19
CA VAL A 137 5.94 -2.04 -5.56
C VAL A 137 4.88 -3.09 -5.84
N HIS A 138 4.70 -4.04 -4.92
CA HIS A 138 3.69 -5.08 -5.09
C HIS A 138 2.30 -4.48 -5.32
N SER A 139 1.91 -3.54 -4.47
CA SER A 139 0.62 -2.85 -4.59
C SER A 139 0.56 -1.94 -5.82
N LEU A 140 1.66 -1.27 -6.20
CA LEU A 140 1.71 -0.45 -7.41
C LEU A 140 1.56 -1.30 -8.67
N CYS A 141 2.25 -2.44 -8.78
CA CYS A 141 2.09 -3.37 -9.89
C CYS A 141 0.64 -3.85 -10.02
N LYS A 142 -0.01 -4.19 -8.91
CA LYS A 142 -1.41 -4.63 -8.90
C LYS A 142 -2.36 -3.53 -9.35
N ILE A 143 -2.17 -2.27 -8.94
CA ILE A 143 -3.06 -1.19 -9.36
C ILE A 143 -2.84 -0.82 -10.83
N LEU A 144 -1.60 -0.91 -11.33
CA LEU A 144 -1.27 -0.66 -12.73
C LEU A 144 -1.85 -1.74 -13.67
N SER A 145 -2.14 -2.94 -13.17
CA SER A 145 -2.76 -4.00 -13.98
C SER A 145 -4.21 -3.70 -14.40
N PHE A 146 -4.83 -2.69 -13.84
CA PHE A 146 -6.16 -2.21 -14.28
C PHE A 146 -6.12 -1.29 -15.50
N TYR A 147 -4.92 -0.88 -15.96
CA TYR A 147 -4.74 0.00 -17.11
C TYR A 147 -4.24 -0.76 -18.33
N SER A 148 -4.66 -0.29 -19.52
CA SER A 148 -4.37 -0.98 -20.79
C SER A 148 -2.95 -0.69 -21.30
N ASN A 149 -2.29 -1.71 -21.85
CA ASN A 149 -1.01 -1.59 -22.53
C ASN A 149 0.15 -1.02 -21.66
N VAL A 150 0.06 -1.14 -20.35
CA VAL A 150 1.14 -0.75 -19.45
C VAL A 150 2.31 -1.73 -19.57
N LYS A 151 3.53 -1.19 -19.58
CA LYS A 151 4.77 -1.97 -19.62
C LYS A 151 5.58 -1.74 -18.37
N LEU A 152 5.93 -2.82 -17.66
CA LEU A 152 6.75 -2.76 -16.46
C LEU A 152 8.13 -3.36 -16.74
N ASN A 153 9.16 -2.54 -16.57
CA ASN A 153 10.55 -2.98 -16.58
C ASN A 153 10.97 -3.23 -15.11
N LEU A 154 11.16 -4.49 -14.75
CA LEU A 154 11.53 -4.95 -13.42
C LEU A 154 13.05 -5.09 -13.33
N ILE A 155 13.70 -4.16 -12.64
CA ILE A 155 15.16 -4.07 -12.57
C ILE A 155 15.62 -4.35 -11.15
N SER A 156 16.22 -5.51 -10.93
CA SER A 156 16.69 -5.92 -9.61
C SER A 156 17.79 -6.95 -9.68
N PRO A 157 18.64 -7.06 -8.62
CA PRO A 157 19.50 -8.24 -8.44
C PRO A 157 18.68 -9.53 -8.40
N LYS A 158 19.31 -10.66 -8.70
CA LYS A 158 18.63 -11.97 -8.73
C LYS A 158 17.91 -12.33 -7.45
N GLU A 159 18.52 -11.99 -6.33
CA GLU A 159 18.02 -12.30 -4.98
C GLU A 159 16.81 -11.43 -4.59
N LEU A 160 16.61 -10.31 -5.26
CA LEU A 160 15.60 -9.31 -4.97
C LEU A 160 14.52 -9.19 -6.06
N LYS A 161 14.40 -10.19 -6.91
CA LYS A 161 13.35 -10.26 -7.94
C LYS A 161 11.95 -10.29 -7.34
N LEU A 162 11.00 -9.84 -8.14
CA LEU A 162 9.58 -9.90 -7.77
C LEU A 162 9.16 -11.34 -7.42
N PRO A 163 8.34 -11.55 -6.36
CA PRO A 163 7.87 -12.88 -5.99
C PRO A 163 7.18 -13.59 -7.17
N PRO A 164 7.51 -14.88 -7.43
CA PRO A 164 6.97 -15.62 -8.57
C PRO A 164 5.43 -15.65 -8.65
N GLU A 165 4.79 -15.73 -7.48
CA GLU A 165 3.31 -15.71 -7.39
C GLU A 165 2.72 -14.40 -7.91
N LEU A 166 3.32 -13.26 -7.52
CA LEU A 166 2.90 -11.96 -8.01
C LEU A 166 3.23 -11.78 -9.50
N LEU A 167 4.42 -12.22 -9.94
CA LEU A 167 4.81 -12.17 -11.34
C LEU A 167 3.80 -12.93 -12.23
N ASN A 168 3.36 -14.12 -11.80
CA ASN A 168 2.35 -14.90 -12.50
C ASN A 168 0.99 -14.17 -12.57
N GLN A 169 0.53 -13.59 -11.46
CA GLN A 169 -0.71 -12.79 -11.43
C GLN A 169 -0.65 -11.61 -12.41
N LEU A 170 0.49 -10.92 -12.48
CA LEU A 170 0.67 -9.78 -13.39
C LEU A 170 0.70 -10.23 -14.86
N ASN A 171 1.34 -11.35 -15.17
CA ASN A 171 1.32 -11.93 -16.51
C ASN A 171 -0.11 -12.30 -16.95
N GLU A 172 -0.90 -12.90 -16.06
CA GLU A 172 -2.30 -13.25 -16.32
C GLU A 172 -3.20 -12.01 -16.52
N SER A 173 -2.85 -10.87 -15.94
CA SER A 173 -3.59 -9.61 -16.11
C SER A 173 -3.34 -8.93 -17.46
N GLY A 174 -2.41 -9.43 -18.26
CA GLY A 174 -2.09 -8.88 -19.58
C GLY A 174 -1.08 -7.72 -19.58
N LEU A 175 -0.42 -7.46 -18.45
CA LEU A 175 0.70 -6.53 -18.39
C LEU A 175 1.89 -7.05 -19.21
N SER A 176 2.58 -6.15 -19.91
CA SER A 176 3.85 -6.45 -20.55
C SER A 176 4.97 -6.32 -19.53
N LEU A 177 5.62 -7.43 -19.18
CA LEU A 177 6.69 -7.46 -18.18
C LEU A 177 8.03 -7.76 -18.83
N SER A 178 9.08 -7.07 -18.42
CA SER A 178 10.48 -7.41 -18.73
C SER A 178 11.30 -7.42 -17.44
N GLU A 179 12.20 -8.37 -17.29
CA GLU A 179 13.11 -8.48 -16.15
C GLU A 179 14.55 -8.34 -16.62
N THR A 180 15.33 -7.49 -15.95
CA THR A 180 16.77 -7.35 -16.21
C THR A 180 17.52 -6.98 -14.93
N GLU A 181 18.83 -7.26 -14.89
CA GLU A 181 19.75 -6.76 -13.87
C GLU A 181 20.49 -5.52 -14.38
N ASN A 182 20.41 -5.23 -15.67
CA ASN A 182 21.08 -4.10 -16.28
C ASN A 182 20.24 -2.85 -16.18
N LEU A 183 20.72 -1.87 -15.39
CA LEU A 183 20.03 -0.62 -15.15
C LEU A 183 19.87 0.20 -16.44
N GLU A 184 20.94 0.34 -17.25
CA GLU A 184 20.91 1.16 -18.47
C GLU A 184 19.91 0.63 -19.49
N GLU A 185 19.87 -0.69 -19.65
CA GLU A 185 18.89 -1.35 -20.53
C GLU A 185 17.45 -1.14 -20.02
N GLY A 186 17.24 -1.36 -18.73
CA GLY A 186 15.90 -1.35 -18.13
C GLY A 186 15.26 0.03 -18.03
N ILE A 187 16.06 1.10 -17.94
CA ILE A 187 15.55 2.48 -17.89
C ILE A 187 15.43 3.14 -19.26
N SER A 188 15.90 2.46 -20.30
CA SER A 188 15.78 3.00 -21.65
C SER A 188 14.31 3.13 -22.05
N GLU A 189 13.94 4.28 -22.63
CA GLU A 189 12.59 4.54 -23.15
C GLU A 189 11.42 4.44 -22.14
N VAL A 190 11.65 4.60 -20.84
CA VAL A 190 10.55 4.65 -19.85
C VAL A 190 10.02 6.06 -19.66
N ASP A 191 8.74 6.15 -19.32
CA ASP A 191 8.10 7.42 -18.99
C ASP A 191 8.33 7.77 -17.52
N ILE A 192 8.46 6.75 -16.65
CA ILE A 192 8.60 6.89 -15.21
C ILE A 192 9.65 5.93 -14.66
N LEU A 193 10.41 6.42 -13.71
CA LEU A 193 11.37 5.66 -12.93
C LEU A 193 10.95 5.67 -11.46
N SER A 194 10.67 4.50 -10.91
CA SER A 194 10.39 4.30 -9.48
C SER A 194 11.56 3.57 -8.82
N LEU A 195 12.16 4.21 -7.83
CA LEU A 195 13.30 3.67 -7.07
C LEU A 195 12.82 3.13 -5.73
N ILE A 196 13.18 1.90 -5.44
CA ILE A 196 12.86 1.22 -4.20
C ILE A 196 14.14 1.07 -3.40
N HIS A 197 14.09 1.36 -2.10
CA HIS A 197 15.24 1.15 -1.22
C HIS A 197 15.75 -0.29 -1.28
N ILE A 198 17.06 -0.42 -1.41
CA ILE A 198 17.80 -1.67 -1.25
C ILE A 198 18.32 -1.74 0.20
#